data_400bd8beefba339332b877503bde4324
#
_entry.id   400bd8beefba339332b877503bde4324
#
_cell.length_a   1.000
_cell.length_b   1.000
_cell.length_c   1.000
_cell.angle_alpha   90.00
_cell.angle_beta   90.00
_cell.angle_gamma   90.00
#
_symmetry.space_group_name_H-M   'P 1'
#
loop_
_entity.id
_entity.type
_entity.pdbx_description
1 polymer ?
#
loop_
_entity_poly.entity_id
_entity_poly.type
_entity_poly.pdbx_seq_one_letter_code
_entity_poly.pdbx_strand_id
1 'polypeptide(L)'
;FLFVGRLDEPKDPLTLIKAFELIEKKYPNVYLDIVGDGELKGHCEELVKKLKIQDKVIFHGWVEKPYSFYLNCNIFICPSKYEAFGFIFVEAAYFKKPIIATSVEGIPEVVVDSKMGYLIKPGDFLDLSKRMTNLLESNSLCVAMGEYGHKYVTSNFDIEKCVEKYQAVYDDI
;
A
#
# COMPACT_ATOMS: atom_id res chain seq x y z
N PHE A 1 -10.21 -0.32 0.26
CA PHE A 1 -8.79 -0.09 -0.05
C PHE A 1 -8.23 1.04 0.80
N LEU A 2 -6.94 1.00 1.08
CA LEU A 2 -6.25 2.04 1.85
C LEU A 2 -4.95 2.47 1.15
N PHE A 3 -4.75 3.76 1.06
CA PHE A 3 -3.46 4.40 0.78
C PHE A 3 -3.04 5.24 1.99
N VAL A 4 -1.80 5.15 2.41
CA VAL A 4 -1.19 6.00 3.44
C VAL A 4 0.12 6.54 2.90
N GLY A 5 0.25 7.87 2.85
CA GLY A 5 1.47 8.50 2.38
C GLY A 5 1.27 9.94 1.94
N ARG A 6 2.37 10.61 1.59
CA ARG A 6 2.30 11.96 1.02
C ARG A 6 1.60 11.92 -0.34
N LEU A 7 0.83 12.93 -0.63
CA LEU A 7 0.22 13.13 -1.94
C LEU A 7 1.18 13.91 -2.82
N ASP A 8 2.23 13.22 -3.28
CA ASP A 8 3.31 13.79 -4.11
C ASP A 8 3.66 12.85 -5.28
N GLU A 9 4.53 13.30 -6.17
CA GLU A 9 4.91 12.53 -7.35
C GLU A 9 5.62 11.20 -7.00
N PRO A 10 6.54 11.12 -6.01
CA PRO A 10 7.12 9.86 -5.56
C PRO A 10 6.12 8.79 -5.13
N LYS A 11 5.00 9.17 -4.52
CA LYS A 11 3.97 8.23 -4.06
C LYS A 11 2.89 7.88 -5.10
N ASP A 12 2.79 8.69 -6.15
CA ASP A 12 1.90 8.51 -7.32
C ASP A 12 0.44 8.15 -7.00
N PRO A 13 -0.26 8.95 -6.18
CA PRO A 13 -1.66 8.69 -5.85
C PRO A 13 -2.58 8.74 -7.08
N LEU A 14 -2.17 9.43 -8.14
CA LEU A 14 -2.95 9.56 -9.37
C LEU A 14 -3.08 8.22 -10.10
N THR A 15 -2.03 7.40 -10.11
CA THR A 15 -2.07 6.04 -10.67
C THR A 15 -3.06 5.16 -9.90
N LEU A 16 -3.10 5.27 -8.56
CA LEU A 16 -4.08 4.55 -7.74
C LEU A 16 -5.53 4.96 -8.05
N ILE A 17 -5.81 6.26 -8.13
CA ILE A 17 -7.16 6.78 -8.42
C ILE A 17 -7.65 6.28 -9.80
N LYS A 18 -6.78 6.28 -10.82
CA LYS A 18 -7.11 5.73 -12.15
C LYS A 18 -7.42 4.24 -12.10
N ALA A 19 -6.63 3.47 -11.35
CA ALA A 19 -6.87 2.03 -11.18
C ALA A 19 -8.18 1.76 -10.43
N PHE A 20 -8.46 2.54 -9.39
CA PHE A 20 -9.68 2.41 -8.58
C PHE A 20 -10.95 2.69 -9.40
N GLU A 21 -10.93 3.67 -10.30
CA GLU A 21 -12.07 3.96 -11.19
C GLU A 21 -12.49 2.74 -12.04
N LEU A 22 -11.52 1.94 -12.51
CA LEU A 22 -11.80 0.73 -13.26
C LEU A 22 -12.47 -0.36 -12.41
N ILE A 23 -12.18 -0.37 -11.11
CA ILE A 23 -12.74 -1.34 -10.16
C ILE A 23 -14.13 -0.93 -9.69
N GLU A 24 -14.32 0.34 -9.36
CA GLU A 24 -15.55 0.86 -8.78
C GLU A 24 -16.77 0.58 -9.68
N LYS A 25 -16.62 0.69 -10.99
CA LYS A 25 -17.68 0.39 -11.95
C LYS A 25 -18.17 -1.06 -11.90
N LYS A 26 -17.27 -2.00 -11.60
CA LYS A 26 -17.58 -3.43 -11.53
C LYS A 26 -18.03 -3.84 -10.13
N TYR A 27 -17.51 -3.20 -9.09
CA TYR A 27 -17.73 -3.54 -7.68
C TYR A 27 -18.29 -2.34 -6.90
N PRO A 28 -19.61 -2.13 -6.87
CA PRO A 28 -20.21 -0.92 -6.31
C PRO A 28 -20.04 -0.74 -4.79
N ASN A 29 -19.63 -1.78 -4.08
CA ASN A 29 -19.44 -1.76 -2.63
C ASN A 29 -17.98 -1.59 -2.19
N VAL A 30 -17.11 -1.08 -3.10
CA VAL A 30 -15.72 -0.77 -2.77
C VAL A 30 -15.55 0.73 -2.46
N TYR A 31 -14.59 1.01 -1.57
CA TYR A 31 -14.21 2.37 -1.19
C TYR A 31 -12.69 2.49 -1.17
N LEU A 32 -12.19 3.69 -1.38
CA LEU A 32 -10.78 4.04 -1.30
C LEU A 32 -10.58 5.12 -0.25
N ASP A 33 -9.91 4.77 0.85
CA ASP A 33 -9.44 5.71 1.84
C ASP A 33 -8.04 6.20 1.49
N ILE A 34 -7.87 7.51 1.42
CA ILE A 34 -6.60 8.18 1.17
C ILE A 34 -6.22 8.97 2.43
N VAL A 35 -5.19 8.49 3.13
CA VAL A 35 -4.65 9.10 4.34
C VAL A 35 -3.32 9.78 4.02
N GLY A 36 -3.28 11.08 4.17
CA GLY A 36 -2.11 11.91 3.90
C GLY A 36 -2.45 13.23 3.25
N ASP A 37 -1.44 14.06 3.07
CA ASP A 37 -1.53 15.37 2.42
C ASP A 37 -0.30 15.59 1.53
N GLY A 38 -0.35 16.59 0.66
CA GLY A 38 0.77 16.93 -0.21
C GLY A 38 0.36 17.77 -1.42
N GLU A 39 1.36 18.14 -2.22
CA GLU A 39 1.20 19.05 -3.35
C GLU A 39 0.21 18.57 -4.44
N LEU A 40 0.04 17.25 -4.59
CA LEU A 40 -0.88 16.66 -5.56
C LEU A 40 -2.32 16.51 -5.05
N LYS A 41 -2.65 16.92 -3.80
CA LYS A 41 -4.00 16.76 -3.24
C LYS A 41 -5.07 17.37 -4.14
N GLY A 42 -4.87 18.62 -4.57
CA GLY A 42 -5.82 19.31 -5.48
C GLY A 42 -6.01 18.54 -6.79
N HIS A 43 -4.91 18.03 -7.38
CA HIS A 43 -4.97 17.24 -8.61
C HIS A 43 -5.71 15.90 -8.40
N CYS A 44 -5.51 15.26 -7.24
CA CYS A 44 -6.24 14.04 -6.87
C CYS A 44 -7.75 14.29 -6.76
N GLU A 45 -8.15 15.37 -6.06
CA GLU A 45 -9.55 15.75 -5.89
C GLU A 45 -10.22 16.11 -7.23
N GLU A 46 -9.51 16.85 -8.09
CA GLU A 46 -9.97 17.15 -9.45
C GLU A 46 -10.15 15.89 -10.30
N LEU A 47 -9.18 14.96 -10.24
CA LEU A 47 -9.26 13.70 -10.95
C LEU A 47 -10.45 12.86 -10.49
N VAL A 48 -10.66 12.75 -9.18
CA VAL A 48 -11.81 12.03 -8.58
C VAL A 48 -13.14 12.62 -9.07
N LYS A 49 -13.28 13.95 -9.11
CA LYS A 49 -14.46 14.64 -9.64
C LYS A 49 -14.64 14.37 -11.15
N LYS A 50 -13.55 14.47 -11.93
CA LYS A 50 -13.57 14.19 -13.38
C LYS A 50 -14.02 12.77 -13.69
N LEU A 51 -13.59 11.79 -12.88
CA LEU A 51 -13.95 10.38 -13.02
C LEU A 51 -15.33 10.05 -12.42
N LYS A 52 -15.97 10.99 -11.70
CA LYS A 52 -17.28 10.86 -11.04
C LYS A 52 -17.32 9.75 -9.97
N ILE A 53 -16.22 9.61 -9.21
CA ILE A 53 -16.07 8.63 -8.12
C ILE A 53 -15.93 9.27 -6.74
N GLN A 54 -16.35 10.54 -6.57
CA GLN A 54 -16.22 11.30 -5.33
C GLN A 54 -16.95 10.66 -4.13
N ASP A 55 -18.00 9.90 -4.38
CA ASP A 55 -18.75 9.20 -3.32
C ASP A 55 -18.07 7.91 -2.84
N LYS A 56 -16.96 7.53 -3.48
CA LYS A 56 -16.20 6.29 -3.24
C LYS A 56 -14.75 6.50 -2.80
N VAL A 57 -14.24 7.73 -2.95
CA VAL A 57 -12.87 8.11 -2.56
C VAL A 57 -12.93 9.11 -1.43
N ILE A 58 -12.35 8.77 -0.29
CA ILE A 58 -12.40 9.60 0.93
C ILE A 58 -10.99 10.08 1.26
N PHE A 59 -10.80 11.41 1.24
CA PHE A 59 -9.55 12.06 1.64
C PHE A 59 -9.61 12.42 3.12
N HIS A 60 -8.76 11.82 3.94
CA HIS A 60 -8.71 12.03 5.40
C HIS A 60 -7.71 13.11 5.82
N GLY A 61 -6.89 13.62 4.88
CA GLY A 61 -5.80 14.51 5.21
C GLY A 61 -4.68 13.80 5.98
N TRP A 62 -3.77 14.58 6.58
CA TRP A 62 -2.69 14.03 7.38
C TRP A 62 -3.19 13.50 8.72
N VAL A 63 -2.77 12.28 9.06
CA VAL A 63 -3.09 11.61 10.32
C VAL A 63 -1.80 11.10 10.94
N GLU A 64 -1.50 11.49 12.19
CA GLU A 64 -0.27 11.13 12.88
C GLU A 64 -0.13 9.61 13.12
N LYS A 65 -1.21 8.94 13.49
CA LYS A 65 -1.24 7.51 13.82
C LYS A 65 -2.34 6.81 13.04
N PRO A 66 -2.07 6.37 11.78
CA PRO A 66 -3.09 5.83 10.89
C PRO A 66 -3.50 4.37 11.19
N TYR A 67 -3.22 3.86 12.38
CA TYR A 67 -3.39 2.44 12.73
C TYR A 67 -4.83 1.94 12.59
N SER A 68 -5.82 2.78 12.91
CA SER A 68 -7.23 2.45 12.73
C SER A 68 -7.61 2.24 11.27
N PHE A 69 -6.97 2.93 10.34
CA PHE A 69 -7.19 2.73 8.90
C PHE A 69 -6.64 1.37 8.44
N TYR A 70 -5.43 0.99 8.88
CA TYR A 70 -4.90 -0.34 8.61
C TYR A 70 -5.81 -1.43 9.19
N LEU A 71 -6.33 -1.28 10.40
CA LEU A 71 -7.25 -2.26 11.00
C LEU A 71 -8.52 -2.47 10.16
N ASN A 72 -9.09 -1.39 9.63
CA ASN A 72 -10.39 -1.39 8.95
C ASN A 72 -10.32 -1.63 7.44
N CYS A 73 -9.14 -1.50 6.80
CA CYS A 73 -9.02 -1.79 5.38
C CYS A 73 -8.92 -3.29 5.09
N ASN A 74 -9.23 -3.69 3.85
CA ASN A 74 -9.03 -5.04 3.37
C ASN A 74 -7.72 -5.21 2.60
N ILE A 75 -7.30 -4.20 1.85
CA ILE A 75 -6.13 -4.23 0.96
C ILE A 75 -5.40 -2.89 1.07
N PHE A 76 -4.09 -2.95 1.31
CA PHE A 76 -3.22 -1.78 1.31
C PHE A 76 -2.55 -1.59 -0.05
N ILE A 77 -2.51 -0.33 -0.53
CA ILE A 77 -1.95 -0.01 -1.85
C ILE A 77 -1.11 1.25 -1.78
N CYS A 78 0.14 1.18 -2.28
CA CYS A 78 0.95 2.36 -2.53
C CYS A 78 1.80 2.15 -3.80
N PRO A 79 1.42 2.76 -4.94
CA PRO A 79 2.07 2.58 -6.23
C PRO A 79 3.24 3.55 -6.42
N SER A 80 4.11 3.66 -5.43
CA SER A 80 5.22 4.61 -5.43
C SER A 80 6.10 4.48 -6.67
N LYS A 81 6.54 5.61 -7.23
CA LYS A 81 7.58 5.68 -8.25
C LYS A 81 8.98 5.62 -7.62
N TYR A 82 9.08 6.05 -6.36
CA TYR A 82 10.30 6.05 -5.58
C TYR A 82 10.00 5.77 -4.10
N GLU A 83 10.75 4.84 -3.49
CA GLU A 83 10.64 4.50 -2.08
C GLU A 83 11.94 3.87 -1.56
N ALA A 84 12.64 4.54 -0.66
CA ALA A 84 13.91 4.06 -0.15
C ALA A 84 13.79 2.74 0.65
N PHE A 85 12.75 2.62 1.50
CA PHE A 85 12.49 1.42 2.30
C PHE A 85 11.00 1.10 2.38
N GLY A 86 10.17 2.08 2.78
CA GLY A 86 8.72 1.93 2.85
C GLY A 86 8.18 1.34 4.15
N PHE A 87 8.37 2.03 5.27
CA PHE A 87 7.79 1.63 6.56
C PHE A 87 6.28 1.38 6.51
N ILE A 88 5.55 2.08 5.64
CA ILE A 88 4.10 1.89 5.43
C ILE A 88 3.75 0.46 5.00
N PHE A 89 4.65 -0.25 4.31
CA PHE A 89 4.47 -1.65 3.94
C PHE A 89 4.70 -2.58 5.13
N VAL A 90 5.68 -2.26 5.99
CA VAL A 90 5.89 -2.98 7.25
C VAL A 90 4.65 -2.82 8.15
N GLU A 91 4.12 -1.60 8.26
CA GLU A 91 2.90 -1.32 9.01
C GLU A 91 1.70 -2.11 8.46
N ALA A 92 1.44 -2.03 7.15
CA ALA A 92 0.35 -2.78 6.53
C ALA A 92 0.46 -4.29 6.75
N ALA A 93 1.66 -4.86 6.59
CA ALA A 93 1.93 -6.28 6.84
C ALA A 93 1.74 -6.64 8.32
N TYR A 94 2.18 -5.78 9.25
CA TYR A 94 1.95 -5.98 10.67
C TYR A 94 0.46 -6.11 11.01
N PHE A 95 -0.39 -5.33 10.35
CA PHE A 95 -1.85 -5.41 10.47
C PHE A 95 -2.48 -6.50 9.56
N LYS A 96 -1.68 -7.43 9.04
CA LYS A 96 -2.13 -8.56 8.21
C LYS A 96 -2.88 -8.13 6.95
N LYS A 97 -2.48 -7.04 6.32
CA LYS A 97 -3.09 -6.58 5.08
C LYS A 97 -2.27 -7.05 3.88
N PRO A 98 -2.94 -7.65 2.87
CA PRO A 98 -2.28 -7.89 1.60
C PRO A 98 -1.90 -6.56 0.96
N ILE A 99 -0.75 -6.53 0.29
CA ILE A 99 -0.13 -5.31 -0.21
C ILE A 99 -0.10 -5.32 -1.73
N ILE A 100 -0.44 -4.20 -2.36
CA ILE A 100 -0.09 -3.97 -3.75
C ILE A 100 0.86 -2.77 -3.80
N ALA A 101 2.06 -3.01 -4.30
CA ALA A 101 3.12 -2.01 -4.39
C ALA A 101 3.83 -2.08 -5.74
N THR A 102 4.77 -1.20 -5.97
CA THR A 102 5.62 -1.20 -7.18
C THR A 102 6.95 -1.88 -6.90
N SER A 103 7.56 -2.44 -7.95
CA SER A 103 8.89 -3.04 -7.88
C SER A 103 9.97 -1.97 -8.11
N VAL A 104 10.10 -1.03 -7.15
CA VAL A 104 11.11 0.05 -7.20
C VAL A 104 11.95 0.07 -5.94
N GLU A 105 13.21 0.42 -6.07
CA GLU A 105 14.17 0.68 -4.98
C GLU A 105 14.08 -0.36 -3.86
N GLY A 106 13.87 0.07 -2.61
CA GLY A 106 13.81 -0.80 -1.43
C GLY A 106 12.50 -1.58 -1.24
N ILE A 107 11.45 -1.34 -2.04
CA ILE A 107 10.17 -2.04 -1.86
C ILE A 107 10.31 -3.56 -1.96
N PRO A 108 11.06 -4.16 -2.93
CA PRO A 108 11.22 -5.61 -3.02
C PRO A 108 11.96 -6.25 -1.82
N GLU A 109 12.66 -5.46 -1.01
CA GLU A 109 13.28 -5.93 0.23
C GLU A 109 12.25 -6.12 1.35
N VAL A 110 11.15 -5.37 1.31
CA VAL A 110 10.09 -5.39 2.31
C VAL A 110 8.90 -6.21 1.85
N VAL A 111 8.51 -6.10 0.57
CA VAL A 111 7.33 -6.76 0.02
C VAL A 111 7.73 -7.97 -0.80
N VAL A 112 7.43 -9.17 -0.30
CA VAL A 112 7.70 -10.44 -0.99
C VAL A 112 6.58 -10.71 -2.01
N ASP A 113 6.91 -10.53 -3.29
CA ASP A 113 5.93 -10.69 -4.38
C ASP A 113 5.23 -12.05 -4.36
N SER A 114 3.95 -12.04 -4.66
CA SER A 114 3.06 -13.21 -4.75
C SER A 114 2.90 -14.00 -3.44
N LYS A 115 3.54 -13.58 -2.33
CA LYS A 115 3.40 -14.20 -1.00
C LYS A 115 2.69 -13.33 0.03
N MET A 116 2.99 -12.03 0.07
CA MET A 116 2.32 -11.08 0.94
C MET A 116 1.56 -9.99 0.18
N GLY A 117 1.53 -10.08 -1.14
CA GLY A 117 0.90 -9.12 -2.03
C GLY A 117 1.45 -9.22 -3.45
N TYR A 118 1.35 -8.14 -4.19
CA TYR A 118 1.81 -8.06 -5.56
C TYR A 118 2.74 -6.88 -5.77
N LEU A 119 3.80 -7.10 -6.56
CA LEU A 119 4.65 -6.05 -7.10
C LEU A 119 4.33 -5.81 -8.57
N ILE A 120 4.09 -4.55 -8.91
CA ILE A 120 3.75 -4.09 -10.26
C ILE A 120 4.79 -3.10 -10.79
N LYS A 121 4.72 -2.74 -12.06
CA LYS A 121 5.54 -1.66 -12.62
C LYS A 121 5.00 -0.30 -12.20
N PRO A 122 5.86 0.70 -11.94
CA PRO A 122 5.43 2.08 -11.67
C PRO A 122 4.56 2.63 -12.81
N GLY A 123 3.48 3.33 -12.45
CA GLY A 123 2.56 3.96 -13.39
C GLY A 123 1.60 3.00 -14.12
N ASP A 124 1.72 1.69 -13.93
CA ASP A 124 0.84 0.71 -14.58
C ASP A 124 -0.49 0.55 -13.83
N PHE A 125 -1.40 1.50 -14.05
CA PHE A 125 -2.72 1.47 -13.41
C PHE A 125 -3.60 0.31 -13.93
N LEU A 126 -3.31 -0.26 -15.11
CA LEU A 126 -4.05 -1.40 -15.64
C LEU A 126 -3.68 -2.69 -14.89
N ASP A 127 -2.37 -2.96 -14.68
CA ASP A 127 -1.97 -4.10 -13.86
C ASP A 127 -2.36 -3.88 -12.39
N LEU A 128 -2.27 -2.64 -11.87
CA LEU A 128 -2.78 -2.31 -10.54
C LEU A 128 -4.24 -2.71 -10.38
N SER A 129 -5.12 -2.29 -11.29
CA SER A 129 -6.55 -2.64 -11.24
C SER A 129 -6.79 -4.14 -11.32
N LYS A 130 -6.02 -4.86 -12.14
CA LYS A 130 -6.09 -6.33 -12.23
C LYS A 130 -5.70 -7.00 -10.91
N ARG A 131 -4.63 -6.54 -10.23
CA ARG A 131 -4.23 -7.08 -8.92
C ARG A 131 -5.24 -6.75 -7.82
N MET A 132 -5.80 -5.55 -7.85
CA MET A 132 -6.92 -5.17 -6.96
C MET A 132 -8.10 -6.12 -7.15
N THR A 133 -8.49 -6.40 -8.40
CA THR A 133 -9.55 -7.37 -8.71
C THR A 133 -9.25 -8.76 -8.17
N ASN A 134 -8.04 -9.27 -8.39
CA ASN A 134 -7.66 -10.61 -7.92
C ASN A 134 -7.82 -10.77 -6.39
N LEU A 135 -7.47 -9.73 -5.63
CA LEU A 135 -7.63 -9.75 -4.17
C LEU A 135 -9.09 -9.59 -3.75
N LEU A 136 -9.87 -8.74 -4.44
CA LEU A 136 -11.30 -8.59 -4.15
C LEU A 136 -12.08 -9.90 -4.36
N GLU A 137 -11.72 -10.67 -5.38
CA GLU A 137 -12.41 -11.92 -5.74
C GLU A 137 -11.98 -13.11 -4.87
N SER A 138 -10.94 -12.97 -4.02
CA SER A 138 -10.43 -14.08 -3.20
C SER A 138 -10.08 -13.66 -1.77
N ASN A 139 -11.07 -13.75 -0.89
CA ASN A 139 -10.84 -13.50 0.54
C ASN A 139 -9.80 -14.47 1.15
N SER A 140 -9.79 -15.73 0.71
CA SER A 140 -8.78 -16.70 1.17
C SER A 140 -7.35 -16.28 0.81
N LEU A 141 -7.17 -15.71 -0.37
CA LEU A 141 -5.88 -15.18 -0.80
C LEU A 141 -5.47 -13.96 0.03
N CYS A 142 -6.41 -13.04 0.30
CA CYS A 142 -6.15 -11.88 1.16
C CYS A 142 -5.68 -12.32 2.55
N VAL A 143 -6.37 -13.28 3.16
CA VAL A 143 -6.01 -13.82 4.48
C VAL A 143 -4.63 -14.48 4.43
N ALA A 144 -4.37 -15.34 3.45
CA ALA A 144 -3.08 -16.03 3.33
C ALA A 144 -1.91 -15.06 3.15
N MET A 145 -2.08 -14.05 2.28
CA MET A 145 -1.06 -13.02 2.05
C MET A 145 -0.84 -12.15 3.28
N GLY A 146 -1.92 -11.76 3.99
CA GLY A 146 -1.82 -10.99 5.22
C GLY A 146 -1.11 -11.73 6.34
N GLU A 147 -1.42 -13.01 6.55
CA GLU A 147 -0.75 -13.86 7.55
C GLU A 147 0.74 -14.08 7.22
N TYR A 148 1.05 -14.31 5.95
CA TYR A 148 2.44 -14.41 5.53
C TYR A 148 3.20 -13.11 5.77
N GLY A 149 2.61 -11.98 5.37
CA GLY A 149 3.21 -10.65 5.55
C GLY A 149 3.50 -10.35 7.03
N HIS A 150 2.52 -10.59 7.90
CA HIS A 150 2.69 -10.40 9.34
C HIS A 150 3.86 -11.22 9.92
N LYS A 151 3.89 -12.51 9.60
CA LYS A 151 4.99 -13.39 10.03
C LYS A 151 6.34 -12.91 9.50
N TYR A 152 6.39 -12.48 8.24
CA TYR A 152 7.62 -12.01 7.61
C TYR A 152 8.16 -10.76 8.30
N VAL A 153 7.32 -9.73 8.50
CA VAL A 153 7.80 -8.46 9.08
C VAL A 153 8.15 -8.59 10.55
N THR A 154 7.39 -9.33 11.34
CA THR A 154 7.71 -9.60 12.75
C THR A 154 8.97 -10.45 12.94
N SER A 155 9.33 -11.25 11.94
CA SER A 155 10.56 -12.03 11.98
C SER A 155 11.80 -11.29 11.50
N ASN A 156 11.66 -10.29 10.61
CA ASN A 156 12.80 -9.66 9.93
C ASN A 156 13.03 -8.19 10.30
N PHE A 157 11.99 -7.47 10.73
CA PHE A 157 12.05 -6.02 11.00
C PHE A 157 11.75 -5.67 12.47
N ASP A 158 11.94 -6.63 13.37
CA ASP A 158 11.92 -6.40 14.80
C ASP A 158 13.16 -5.61 15.23
N ILE A 159 12.96 -4.61 16.12
CA ILE A 159 14.04 -3.71 16.55
C ILE A 159 15.16 -4.45 17.29
N GLU A 160 14.82 -5.43 18.11
CA GLU A 160 15.81 -6.21 18.87
C GLU A 160 16.73 -6.97 17.89
N LYS A 161 16.16 -7.62 16.87
CA LYS A 161 16.92 -8.30 15.81
C LYS A 161 17.75 -7.35 14.95
N CYS A 162 17.26 -6.13 14.72
CA CYS A 162 18.07 -5.12 14.05
C CYS A 162 19.30 -4.76 14.88
N VAL A 163 19.12 -4.54 16.19
CA VAL A 163 20.22 -4.24 17.12
C VAL A 163 21.24 -5.38 17.17
N GLU A 164 20.78 -6.62 17.28
CA GLU A 164 21.67 -7.82 17.27
C GLU A 164 22.52 -7.88 15.99
N LYS A 165 21.91 -7.64 14.83
CA LYS A 165 22.65 -7.64 13.55
C LYS A 165 23.69 -6.53 13.48
N TYR A 166 23.36 -5.31 13.96
CA TYR A 166 24.34 -4.22 14.02
C TYR A 166 25.48 -4.54 14.98
N GLN A 167 25.16 -5.11 16.14
CA GLN A 167 26.16 -5.47 17.15
C GLN A 167 27.14 -6.53 16.60
N ALA A 168 26.65 -7.56 15.91
CA ALA A 168 27.50 -8.55 15.27
C ALA A 168 28.49 -7.92 14.26
N VAL A 169 28.09 -6.91 13.49
CA VAL A 169 29.01 -6.19 12.58
C VAL A 169 30.11 -5.46 13.32
N TYR A 170 29.80 -4.88 14.50
CA TYR A 170 30.82 -4.20 15.32
C TYR A 170 31.76 -5.17 16.05
N ASP A 171 31.27 -6.35 16.40
CA ASP A 171 32.06 -7.38 17.09
C ASP A 171 33.05 -8.10 16.13
N ASP A 172 32.80 -8.00 14.79
CA ASP A 172 33.66 -8.56 13.73
C ASP A 172 34.78 -7.60 13.26
N ILE A 173 34.87 -6.37 13.81
CA ILE A 173 35.90 -5.35 13.51
C ILE A 173 36.93 -5.27 14.60
#